data_759285cdaa7b4effe6b408466662c33e
#
_entry.id   759285cdaa7b4effe6b408466662c33e
#
_cell.length_a   1.000
_cell.length_b   1.000
_cell.length_c   1.000
_cell.angle_alpha   90.00
_cell.angle_beta   90.00
_cell.angle_gamma   90.00
#
_symmetry.space_group_name_H-M   'P 1'
#
loop_
_entity.id
_entity.type
_entity.pdbx_description
1 polymer ?
#
loop_
_entity_poly.entity_id
_entity_poly.type
_entity_poly.pdbx_seq_one_letter_code
_entity_poly.pdbx_strand_id
1 'polypeptide(L)'
;MSNTPTQIQLIQPDDWHLHIRDGEVMKDVLADTARQFARAIIMPNLKPPVTTVALAKAYRARIEASLKLLGVDSFTPLMTLYLTDNTSADEVRKAKAEGIAAFKLYPAGATTNSDAGVSDIKRCYQALEVMQAVGIPLLVHGEVTSADIDIFDREAVFIEQVLEPVRKDFPELKIVFEHITTKQAAHYVRDAATGGKDTIAATITPQHLLFNRNAIFAGGIRPHNYCLPVLKREEHRVALLEAATSGNPRFFLGTDSAPHAKGVKETACGCAGCYSAFNALGLYAEAFESVNKLDKLEGFASFYGPDFYSLPHNSKKITLSKQAQAIPTELPLGDATIVPLRAGETIAWMLV
;
A
#
# COMPACT_ATOMS: atom_id res chain seq x y z
N MET A 1 -22.84 10.88 -26.03
CA MET A 1 -21.40 10.99 -25.88
C MET A 1 -21.18 11.48 -24.44
N SER A 2 -20.67 10.65 -23.56
CA SER A 2 -20.33 11.10 -22.20
C SER A 2 -19.15 12.07 -22.31
N ASN A 3 -19.35 13.30 -21.85
CA ASN A 3 -18.30 14.31 -21.84
C ASN A 3 -17.31 13.93 -20.72
N THR A 4 -16.32 13.10 -21.01
CA THR A 4 -15.25 12.81 -20.04
C THR A 4 -14.52 14.12 -19.75
N PRO A 5 -14.36 14.50 -18.49
CA PRO A 5 -13.68 15.75 -18.14
C PRO A 5 -12.23 15.73 -18.64
N THR A 6 -11.73 16.87 -19.06
CA THR A 6 -10.32 17.04 -19.44
C THR A 6 -9.43 17.37 -18.24
N GLN A 7 -10.03 17.74 -17.12
CA GLN A 7 -9.36 17.99 -15.84
C GLN A 7 -10.26 17.54 -14.70
N ILE A 8 -9.64 17.02 -13.64
CA ILE A 8 -10.29 16.73 -12.36
C ILE A 8 -9.49 17.39 -11.24
N GLN A 9 -10.20 18.02 -10.33
CA GLN A 9 -9.60 18.61 -9.14
C GLN A 9 -10.03 17.79 -7.93
N LEU A 10 -9.08 17.44 -7.07
CA LEU A 10 -9.32 16.71 -5.83
C LEU A 10 -8.48 17.29 -4.68
N ILE A 11 -8.92 17.06 -3.46
CA ILE A 11 -8.10 17.31 -2.28
C ILE A 11 -6.85 16.44 -2.39
N GLN A 12 -5.67 17.01 -2.08
CA GLN A 12 -4.40 16.27 -2.14
C GLN A 12 -4.50 14.98 -1.33
N PRO A 13 -4.31 13.80 -1.96
CA PRO A 13 -4.48 12.51 -1.33
C PRO A 13 -3.39 12.17 -0.31
N ASP A 14 -3.64 11.08 0.43
CA ASP A 14 -2.65 10.38 1.22
C ASP A 14 -2.38 8.99 0.59
N ASP A 15 -1.15 8.50 0.74
CA ASP A 15 -0.79 7.13 0.35
C ASP A 15 -0.76 6.22 1.59
N TRP A 16 -1.70 5.30 1.67
CA TRP A 16 -1.85 4.46 2.87
C TRP A 16 -0.97 3.21 2.84
N HIS A 17 -0.06 3.08 1.86
CA HIS A 17 0.94 2.01 1.82
C HIS A 17 2.12 2.37 0.92
N LEU A 18 3.27 2.70 1.49
CA LEU A 18 4.43 3.16 0.73
C LEU A 18 5.74 2.60 1.25
N HIS A 19 6.59 2.09 0.33
CA HIS A 19 7.98 1.76 0.61
C HIS A 19 8.90 2.82 0.04
N ILE A 20 9.73 3.44 0.89
CA ILE A 20 10.72 4.44 0.47
C ILE A 20 12.17 3.98 0.63
N ARG A 21 12.36 2.79 1.20
CA ARG A 21 13.69 2.25 1.49
C ARG A 21 14.49 3.14 2.45
N ASP A 22 15.82 3.06 2.42
CA ASP A 22 16.72 3.81 3.28
C ASP A 22 18.01 4.18 2.52
N GLY A 23 18.82 5.07 3.09
CA GLY A 23 20.08 5.49 2.49
C GLY A 23 19.92 6.46 1.32
N GLU A 24 20.89 6.48 0.41
CA GLU A 24 21.01 7.46 -0.66
C GLU A 24 19.87 7.45 -1.67
N VAL A 25 19.27 6.28 -1.93
CA VAL A 25 18.16 6.13 -2.88
C VAL A 25 16.84 6.74 -2.38
N MET A 26 16.74 7.04 -1.09
CA MET A 26 15.53 7.56 -0.46
C MET A 26 15.05 8.86 -1.11
N LYS A 27 15.95 9.77 -1.43
CA LYS A 27 15.62 11.09 -2.03
C LYS A 27 14.95 10.94 -3.40
N ASP A 28 15.41 9.98 -4.22
CA ASP A 28 14.90 9.79 -5.58
C ASP A 28 13.45 9.29 -5.53
N VAL A 29 13.14 8.41 -4.58
CA VAL A 29 11.79 7.87 -4.36
C VAL A 29 10.86 8.91 -3.72
N LEU A 30 11.35 9.67 -2.73
CA LEU A 30 10.55 10.68 -2.03
C LEU A 30 10.08 11.79 -2.96
N ALA A 31 10.89 12.20 -3.93
CA ALA A 31 10.54 13.24 -4.88
C ALA A 31 9.25 12.90 -5.65
N ASP A 32 9.13 11.66 -6.13
CA ASP A 32 7.95 11.21 -6.88
C ASP A 32 6.69 11.13 -6.01
N THR A 33 6.83 10.67 -4.78
CA THR A 33 5.70 10.53 -3.84
C THR A 33 5.25 11.90 -3.31
N ALA A 34 6.17 12.72 -2.82
CA ALA A 34 5.83 13.96 -2.12
C ALA A 34 5.20 15.03 -3.04
N ARG A 35 5.41 14.96 -4.36
CA ARG A 35 4.70 15.85 -5.29
C ARG A 35 3.22 15.52 -5.44
N GLN A 36 2.80 14.28 -5.16
CA GLN A 36 1.43 13.79 -5.34
C GLN A 36 0.65 13.73 -4.01
N PHE A 37 1.30 13.25 -2.94
CA PHE A 37 0.66 12.94 -1.68
C PHE A 37 1.05 13.91 -0.57
N ALA A 38 0.12 14.20 0.35
CA ALA A 38 0.38 15.03 1.51
C ALA A 38 1.00 14.22 2.67
N ARG A 39 0.56 12.97 2.81
CA ARG A 39 1.03 12.02 3.83
C ARG A 39 1.20 10.65 3.21
N ALA A 40 2.04 9.81 3.84
CA ALA A 40 2.03 8.39 3.52
C ALA A 40 2.31 7.53 4.75
N ILE A 41 1.66 6.36 4.82
CA ILE A 41 2.02 5.27 5.73
C ILE A 41 3.31 4.63 5.24
N ILE A 42 4.37 4.73 6.03
CA ILE A 42 5.70 4.24 5.67
C ILE A 42 5.89 2.83 6.18
N MET A 43 6.16 1.90 5.25
CA MET A 43 6.36 0.49 5.57
C MET A 43 7.68 0.23 6.30
N PRO A 44 7.66 -0.63 7.33
CA PRO A 44 8.77 -0.79 8.27
C PRO A 44 9.76 -1.91 7.89
N ASN A 45 9.61 -2.59 6.74
CA ASN A 45 10.39 -3.75 6.33
C ASN A 45 11.76 -3.41 5.73
N LEU A 46 12.55 -2.64 6.47
CA LEU A 46 13.96 -2.39 6.18
C LEU A 46 14.84 -3.59 6.60
N LYS A 47 16.14 -3.49 6.39
CA LYS A 47 17.16 -4.40 6.94
C LYS A 47 18.16 -3.59 7.79
N PRO A 48 18.10 -3.71 9.14
CA PRO A 48 17.10 -4.45 9.93
C PRO A 48 15.70 -3.80 9.94
N PRO A 49 14.64 -4.56 10.27
CA PRO A 49 13.26 -4.02 10.28
C PRO A 49 13.05 -3.02 11.42
N VAL A 50 12.10 -2.11 11.22
CA VAL A 50 11.75 -1.07 12.20
C VAL A 50 10.76 -1.64 13.22
N THR A 51 11.27 -2.27 14.26
CA THR A 51 10.48 -3.00 15.26
C THR A 51 10.17 -2.21 16.54
N THR A 52 10.78 -1.05 16.73
CA THR A 52 10.62 -0.24 17.93
C THR A 52 10.38 1.24 17.59
N VAL A 53 9.79 1.95 18.55
CA VAL A 53 9.60 3.42 18.47
C VAL A 53 10.92 4.16 18.26
N ALA A 54 11.99 3.73 18.91
CA ALA A 54 13.30 4.36 18.72
C ALA A 54 13.79 4.24 17.28
N LEU A 55 13.64 3.06 16.67
CA LEU A 55 14.00 2.83 15.27
C LEU A 55 13.09 3.63 14.32
N ALA A 56 11.79 3.72 14.62
CA ALA A 56 10.85 4.51 13.81
C ALA A 56 11.18 6.00 13.85
N LYS A 57 11.51 6.55 15.02
CA LYS A 57 11.96 7.95 15.16
C LYS A 57 13.26 8.21 14.38
N ALA A 58 14.23 7.29 14.46
CA ALA A 58 15.48 7.41 13.70
C ALA A 58 15.24 7.33 12.20
N TYR A 59 14.33 6.46 11.73
CA TYR A 59 13.96 6.36 10.32
C TYR A 59 13.22 7.64 9.86
N ARG A 60 12.26 8.12 10.66
CA ARG A 60 11.57 9.39 10.39
C ARG A 60 12.55 10.55 10.22
N ALA A 61 13.53 10.67 11.11
CA ALA A 61 14.53 11.74 11.02
C ALA A 61 15.33 11.69 9.71
N ARG A 62 15.64 10.50 9.19
CA ARG A 62 16.32 10.34 7.88
C ARG A 62 15.41 10.76 6.72
N ILE A 63 14.12 10.41 6.79
CA ILE A 63 13.12 10.83 5.80
C ILE A 63 13.00 12.35 5.78
N GLU A 64 12.83 12.98 6.94
CA GLU A 64 12.69 14.43 7.09
C GLU A 64 13.96 15.17 6.62
N ALA A 65 15.14 14.62 6.89
CA ALA A 65 16.39 15.15 6.35
C ALA A 65 16.44 15.09 4.81
N SER A 66 15.99 14.01 4.20
CA SER A 66 15.92 13.85 2.75
C SER A 66 14.89 14.80 2.12
N LEU A 67 13.71 14.97 2.74
CA LEU A 67 12.69 15.94 2.31
C LEU A 67 13.23 17.37 2.35
N LYS A 68 13.98 17.72 3.39
CA LYS A 68 14.63 19.04 3.51
C LYS A 68 15.63 19.28 2.38
N LEU A 69 16.43 18.27 2.01
CA LEU A 69 17.36 18.37 0.87
C LEU A 69 16.62 18.57 -0.47
N LEU A 70 15.42 18.03 -0.59
CA LEU A 70 14.55 18.22 -1.76
C LEU A 70 13.76 19.53 -1.75
N GLY A 71 13.83 20.33 -0.66
CA GLY A 71 13.03 21.53 -0.49
C GLY A 71 11.53 21.25 -0.31
N VAL A 72 11.17 20.06 0.17
CA VAL A 72 9.79 19.62 0.40
C VAL A 72 9.46 19.72 1.88
N ASP A 73 8.52 20.57 2.23
CA ASP A 73 8.02 20.79 3.60
C ASP A 73 6.56 20.37 3.81
N SER A 74 5.88 19.99 2.72
CA SER A 74 4.44 19.68 2.71
C SER A 74 4.10 18.19 2.81
N PHE A 75 5.09 17.30 2.93
CA PHE A 75 4.88 15.86 3.05
C PHE A 75 5.12 15.37 4.48
N THR A 76 4.20 14.55 5.00
CA THR A 76 4.30 14.00 6.36
C THR A 76 4.40 12.47 6.34
N PRO A 77 5.52 11.87 6.77
CA PRO A 77 5.62 10.42 6.93
C PRO A 77 4.87 9.94 8.18
N LEU A 78 3.95 9.02 8.00
CA LEU A 78 3.22 8.32 9.06
C LEU A 78 3.95 7.00 9.34
N MET A 79 4.69 6.95 10.45
CA MET A 79 5.56 5.81 10.75
C MET A 79 4.78 4.62 11.27
N THR A 80 5.23 3.42 10.89
CA THR A 80 4.69 2.15 11.39
C THR A 80 5.77 1.31 12.05
N LEU A 81 5.36 0.37 12.89
CA LEU A 81 6.26 -0.63 13.45
C LEU A 81 6.02 -2.00 12.83
N TYR A 82 7.08 -2.73 12.63
CA TYR A 82 7.08 -4.11 12.18
C TYR A 82 6.64 -5.02 13.33
N LEU A 83 5.50 -5.71 13.17
CA LEU A 83 5.02 -6.69 14.14
C LEU A 83 5.87 -7.97 14.04
N THR A 84 6.36 -8.47 15.16
CA THR A 84 7.12 -9.72 15.27
C THR A 84 6.54 -10.61 16.36
N ASP A 85 6.92 -11.87 16.39
CA ASP A 85 6.56 -12.80 17.48
C ASP A 85 6.92 -12.28 18.90
N ASN A 86 7.87 -11.34 18.98
CA ASN A 86 8.40 -10.79 20.23
C ASN A 86 7.92 -9.36 20.52
N THR A 87 6.98 -8.82 19.77
CA THR A 87 6.44 -7.48 20.02
C THR A 87 5.73 -7.44 21.37
N SER A 88 6.24 -6.63 22.29
CA SER A 88 5.71 -6.54 23.65
C SER A 88 4.51 -5.58 23.74
N ALA A 89 3.63 -5.84 24.71
CA ALA A 89 2.53 -4.95 25.07
C ALA A 89 3.01 -3.52 25.42
N ASP A 90 4.18 -3.40 26.05
CA ASP A 90 4.74 -2.09 26.42
C ASP A 90 5.22 -1.31 25.20
N GLU A 91 5.80 -1.98 24.20
CA GLU A 91 6.17 -1.32 22.94
C GLU A 91 4.92 -0.83 22.21
N VAL A 92 3.79 -1.56 22.25
CA VAL A 92 2.51 -1.10 21.69
C VAL A 92 1.99 0.15 22.38
N ARG A 93 2.01 0.19 23.73
CA ARG A 93 1.60 1.39 24.50
C ARG A 93 2.48 2.59 24.18
N LYS A 94 3.80 2.36 24.12
CA LYS A 94 4.79 3.38 23.75
C LYS A 94 4.57 3.89 22.34
N ALA A 95 4.31 2.99 21.38
CA ALA A 95 4.02 3.36 20.01
C ALA A 95 2.81 4.31 19.92
N LYS A 96 1.72 4.01 20.63
CA LYS A 96 0.55 4.88 20.69
C LYS A 96 0.87 6.25 21.28
N ALA A 97 1.59 6.28 22.40
CA ALA A 97 1.97 7.52 23.08
C ALA A 97 2.86 8.43 22.22
N GLU A 98 3.69 7.83 21.35
CA GLU A 98 4.63 8.53 20.47
C GLU A 98 4.12 8.77 19.06
N GLY A 99 2.81 8.54 18.81
CA GLY A 99 2.16 8.86 17.56
C GLY A 99 2.55 7.95 16.38
N ILE A 100 2.94 6.72 16.67
CA ILE A 100 3.09 5.70 15.61
C ILE A 100 1.71 5.40 15.04
N ALA A 101 1.60 5.38 13.71
CA ALA A 101 0.32 5.28 13.03
C ALA A 101 -0.31 3.89 13.11
N ALA A 102 0.50 2.83 13.05
CA ALA A 102 0.02 1.44 13.01
C ALA A 102 1.15 0.43 13.26
N PHE A 103 0.77 -0.84 13.45
CA PHE A 103 1.69 -1.98 13.35
C PHE A 103 1.44 -2.73 12.04
N LYS A 104 2.51 -3.15 11.36
CA LYS A 104 2.46 -3.92 10.11
C LYS A 104 2.79 -5.37 10.37
N LEU A 105 1.84 -6.24 10.06
CA LEU A 105 1.98 -7.69 10.03
C LEU A 105 2.50 -8.14 8.66
N TYR A 106 3.64 -8.81 8.66
CA TYR A 106 4.11 -9.67 7.57
C TYR A 106 4.16 -11.11 8.09
N PRO A 107 3.47 -12.08 7.47
CA PRO A 107 3.79 -13.48 7.72
C PRO A 107 5.24 -13.78 7.32
N ALA A 108 5.94 -14.58 8.12
CA ALA A 108 7.35 -14.90 7.87
C ALA A 108 7.54 -15.51 6.47
N GLY A 109 8.41 -14.92 5.65
CA GLY A 109 8.70 -15.37 4.30
C GLY A 109 7.65 -15.00 3.23
N ALA A 110 6.64 -14.18 3.55
CA ALA A 110 5.58 -13.84 2.60
C ALA A 110 6.04 -12.91 1.47
N THR A 111 6.97 -12.00 1.73
CA THR A 111 7.42 -11.00 0.76
C THR A 111 8.87 -10.56 1.03
N THR A 112 9.36 -9.59 0.28
CA THR A 112 10.71 -9.02 0.45
C THR A 112 10.93 -8.51 1.86
N ASN A 113 12.05 -8.88 2.50
CA ASN A 113 12.43 -8.51 3.87
C ASN A 113 11.39 -8.91 4.93
N SER A 114 10.73 -10.06 4.76
CA SER A 114 9.77 -10.60 5.72
C SER A 114 10.30 -11.76 6.55
N ASP A 115 11.60 -12.01 6.56
CA ASP A 115 12.22 -13.11 7.32
C ASP A 115 12.00 -12.98 8.85
N ALA A 116 11.94 -11.75 9.36
CA ALA A 116 11.64 -11.44 10.76
C ALA A 116 10.13 -11.36 11.06
N GLY A 117 9.28 -11.73 10.10
CA GLY A 117 7.82 -11.68 10.19
C GLY A 117 7.25 -12.62 11.25
N VAL A 118 5.94 -12.55 11.37
CA VAL A 118 5.19 -13.36 12.34
C VAL A 118 5.12 -14.80 11.86
N SER A 119 5.60 -15.73 12.71
CA SER A 119 5.58 -17.16 12.42
C SER A 119 4.23 -17.82 12.78
N ASP A 120 3.59 -17.31 13.84
CA ASP A 120 2.24 -17.69 14.28
C ASP A 120 1.57 -16.47 14.91
N ILE A 121 0.42 -16.06 14.37
CA ILE A 121 -0.32 -14.88 14.85
C ILE A 121 -0.71 -14.98 16.34
N LYS A 122 -0.89 -16.17 16.88
CA LYS A 122 -1.21 -16.39 18.28
C LYS A 122 -0.12 -15.91 19.23
N ARG A 123 1.13 -15.88 18.78
CA ARG A 123 2.24 -15.31 19.56
C ARG A 123 2.09 -13.81 19.75
N CYS A 124 1.38 -13.15 18.85
CA CYS A 124 1.14 -11.71 18.91
C CYS A 124 -0.13 -11.34 19.68
N TYR A 125 -0.91 -12.30 20.21
CA TYR A 125 -2.23 -12.03 20.81
C TYR A 125 -2.18 -10.99 21.94
N GLN A 126 -1.15 -11.03 22.79
CA GLN A 126 -0.97 -10.02 23.84
C GLN A 126 -0.74 -8.60 23.24
N ALA A 127 0.00 -8.51 22.15
CA ALA A 127 0.19 -7.24 21.44
C ALA A 127 -1.10 -6.78 20.77
N LEU A 128 -1.86 -7.69 20.12
CA LEU A 128 -3.14 -7.39 19.47
C LEU A 128 -4.20 -6.91 20.47
N GLU A 129 -4.27 -7.53 21.65
CA GLU A 129 -5.16 -7.11 22.74
C GLU A 129 -4.87 -5.65 23.16
N VAL A 130 -3.59 -5.32 23.35
CA VAL A 130 -3.21 -3.94 23.69
C VAL A 130 -3.43 -2.99 22.51
N MET A 131 -3.17 -3.40 21.27
CA MET A 131 -3.46 -2.60 20.08
C MET A 131 -4.95 -2.22 20.02
N GLN A 132 -5.83 -3.20 20.26
CA GLN A 132 -7.27 -2.97 20.35
C GLN A 132 -7.61 -1.97 21.46
N ALA A 133 -7.07 -2.18 22.66
CA ALA A 133 -7.35 -1.36 23.85
C ALA A 133 -6.91 0.10 23.69
N VAL A 134 -5.75 0.35 23.04
CA VAL A 134 -5.23 1.71 22.84
C VAL A 134 -5.67 2.34 21.51
N GLY A 135 -6.36 1.57 20.65
CA GLY A 135 -6.85 2.03 19.36
C GLY A 135 -5.74 2.34 18.36
N ILE A 136 -4.74 1.44 18.24
CA ILE A 136 -3.72 1.49 17.18
C ILE A 136 -4.01 0.41 16.15
N PRO A 137 -4.10 0.73 14.84
CA PRO A 137 -4.49 -0.24 13.81
C PRO A 137 -3.44 -1.31 13.54
N LEU A 138 -3.90 -2.49 13.08
CA LEU A 138 -3.10 -3.54 12.47
C LEU A 138 -3.21 -3.45 10.95
N LEU A 139 -2.08 -3.34 10.26
CA LEU A 139 -1.97 -3.40 8.80
C LEU A 139 -1.48 -4.79 8.41
N VAL A 140 -2.13 -5.44 7.45
CA VAL A 140 -1.92 -6.86 7.22
C VAL A 140 -1.49 -7.14 5.78
N HIS A 141 -0.30 -7.74 5.60
CA HIS A 141 0.02 -8.48 4.39
C HIS A 141 -0.66 -9.84 4.48
N GLY A 142 -1.72 -10.04 3.72
CA GLY A 142 -2.64 -11.14 3.94
C GLY A 142 -2.36 -12.36 3.06
N GLU A 143 -1.24 -13.03 3.27
CA GLU A 143 -0.93 -14.29 2.59
C GLU A 143 -0.43 -15.34 3.59
N VAL A 144 -0.91 -16.58 3.44
CA VAL A 144 -0.27 -17.73 4.10
C VAL A 144 1.02 -18.10 3.37
N THR A 145 1.98 -18.71 4.09
CA THR A 145 3.30 -19.04 3.53
C THR A 145 3.56 -20.56 3.43
N SER A 146 2.56 -21.39 3.73
CA SER A 146 2.66 -22.84 3.60
C SER A 146 2.96 -23.25 2.15
N ALA A 147 3.95 -24.13 1.98
CA ALA A 147 4.47 -24.50 0.66
C ALA A 147 3.48 -25.33 -0.19
N ASP A 148 2.49 -25.95 0.44
CA ASP A 148 1.42 -26.73 -0.18
C ASP A 148 0.27 -25.88 -0.70
N ILE A 149 0.22 -24.58 -0.37
CA ILE A 149 -0.80 -23.65 -0.85
C ILE A 149 -0.32 -22.95 -2.12
N ASP A 150 -1.11 -23.05 -3.18
CA ASP A 150 -0.86 -22.33 -4.43
C ASP A 150 -0.70 -20.82 -4.18
N ILE A 151 0.32 -20.22 -4.79
CA ILE A 151 0.62 -18.79 -4.61
C ILE A 151 -0.58 -17.88 -4.98
N PHE A 152 -1.46 -18.33 -5.86
CA PHE A 152 -2.65 -17.58 -6.25
C PHE A 152 -3.80 -17.69 -5.24
N ASP A 153 -3.78 -18.67 -4.33
CA ASP A 153 -4.83 -18.94 -3.34
C ASP A 153 -4.46 -18.46 -1.93
N ARG A 154 -3.20 -18.07 -1.69
CA ARG A 154 -2.66 -17.69 -0.38
C ARG A 154 -3.48 -16.63 0.34
N GLU A 155 -3.99 -15.63 -0.37
CA GLU A 155 -4.80 -14.55 0.22
C GLU A 155 -6.17 -15.07 0.68
N ALA A 156 -6.84 -15.91 -0.12
CA ALA A 156 -8.13 -16.48 0.26
C ALA A 156 -8.01 -17.41 1.49
N VAL A 157 -6.96 -18.23 1.52
CA VAL A 157 -6.67 -19.10 2.67
C VAL A 157 -6.31 -18.29 3.93
N PHE A 158 -5.59 -17.16 3.77
CA PHE A 158 -5.28 -16.27 4.90
C PHE A 158 -6.54 -15.69 5.55
N ILE A 159 -7.56 -15.35 4.78
CA ILE A 159 -8.84 -14.87 5.31
C ILE A 159 -9.41 -15.89 6.29
N GLU A 160 -9.48 -17.16 5.89
CA GLU A 160 -10.09 -18.23 6.69
C GLU A 160 -9.24 -18.62 7.91
N GLN A 161 -7.93 -18.75 7.71
CA GLN A 161 -7.05 -19.32 8.73
C GLN A 161 -6.52 -18.28 9.73
N VAL A 162 -6.42 -17.01 9.34
CA VAL A 162 -5.79 -15.98 10.16
C VAL A 162 -6.70 -14.79 10.40
N LEU A 163 -7.24 -14.16 9.34
CA LEU A 163 -7.94 -12.88 9.48
C LEU A 163 -9.26 -13.04 10.23
N GLU A 164 -10.06 -14.04 9.87
CA GLU A 164 -11.35 -14.29 10.51
C GLU A 164 -11.21 -14.66 11.99
N PRO A 165 -10.32 -15.60 12.41
CA PRO A 165 -10.03 -15.84 13.82
C PRO A 165 -9.58 -14.58 14.58
N VAL A 166 -8.65 -13.78 14.02
CA VAL A 166 -8.20 -12.54 14.68
C VAL A 166 -9.35 -11.55 14.86
N ARG A 167 -10.19 -11.34 13.86
CA ARG A 167 -11.35 -10.45 13.97
C ARG A 167 -12.41 -10.95 14.97
N LYS A 168 -12.55 -12.25 15.10
CA LYS A 168 -13.45 -12.85 16.10
C LYS A 168 -12.92 -12.64 17.51
N ASP A 169 -11.62 -12.85 17.73
CA ASP A 169 -10.99 -12.75 19.03
C ASP A 169 -10.77 -11.27 19.46
N PHE A 170 -10.59 -10.35 18.48
CA PHE A 170 -10.37 -8.93 18.70
C PHE A 170 -11.35 -8.08 17.87
N PRO A 171 -12.66 -8.07 18.22
CA PRO A 171 -13.71 -7.47 17.36
C PRO A 171 -13.65 -5.95 17.23
N GLU A 172 -12.94 -5.25 18.13
CA GLU A 172 -12.78 -3.81 18.08
C GLU A 172 -11.41 -3.37 17.51
N LEU A 173 -10.52 -4.33 17.20
CA LEU A 173 -9.24 -4.03 16.58
C LEU A 173 -9.48 -3.51 15.16
N LYS A 174 -9.01 -2.29 14.87
CA LYS A 174 -9.01 -1.77 13.51
C LYS A 174 -7.97 -2.51 12.68
N ILE A 175 -8.39 -3.07 11.55
CA ILE A 175 -7.52 -3.81 10.63
C ILE A 175 -7.61 -3.20 9.23
N VAL A 176 -6.47 -2.95 8.61
CA VAL A 176 -6.38 -2.67 7.17
C VAL A 176 -5.82 -3.89 6.47
N PHE A 177 -6.63 -4.52 5.65
CA PHE A 177 -6.22 -5.59 4.76
C PHE A 177 -5.56 -4.94 3.55
N GLU A 178 -4.24 -4.89 3.55
CA GLU A 178 -3.49 -4.09 2.59
C GLU A 178 -3.34 -4.78 1.24
N HIS A 179 -3.26 -3.97 0.16
CA HIS A 179 -2.98 -4.39 -1.22
C HIS A 179 -3.72 -5.68 -1.61
N ILE A 180 -5.02 -5.74 -1.31
CA ILE A 180 -5.82 -6.93 -1.62
C ILE A 180 -5.82 -7.23 -3.11
N THR A 181 -5.84 -8.54 -3.46
CA THR A 181 -5.68 -8.99 -4.84
C THR A 181 -6.78 -9.92 -5.34
N THR A 182 -7.67 -10.39 -4.46
CA THR A 182 -8.70 -11.37 -4.81
C THR A 182 -10.11 -10.82 -4.66
N LYS A 183 -11.06 -11.39 -5.41
CA LYS A 183 -12.48 -11.11 -5.20
C LYS A 183 -12.95 -11.55 -3.82
N GLN A 184 -12.34 -12.61 -3.26
CA GLN A 184 -12.63 -13.07 -1.91
C GLN A 184 -12.33 -11.99 -0.87
N ALA A 185 -11.16 -11.34 -0.96
CA ALA A 185 -10.80 -10.24 -0.08
C ALA A 185 -11.72 -9.02 -0.27
N ALA A 186 -12.01 -8.65 -1.52
CA ALA A 186 -12.92 -7.55 -1.82
C ALA A 186 -14.32 -7.78 -1.24
N HIS A 187 -14.88 -8.96 -1.44
CA HIS A 187 -16.19 -9.35 -0.88
C HIS A 187 -16.16 -9.44 0.65
N TYR A 188 -15.10 -10.03 1.21
CA TYR A 188 -14.94 -10.15 2.66
C TYR A 188 -14.95 -8.77 3.35
N VAL A 189 -14.19 -7.81 2.84
CA VAL A 189 -14.15 -6.45 3.40
C VAL A 189 -15.48 -5.71 3.17
N ARG A 190 -16.09 -5.85 1.98
CA ARG A 190 -17.39 -5.25 1.67
C ARG A 190 -18.49 -5.72 2.61
N ASP A 191 -18.55 -7.03 2.83
CA ASP A 191 -19.67 -7.71 3.51
C ASP A 191 -19.43 -7.92 5.01
N ALA A 192 -18.23 -7.54 5.50
CA ALA A 192 -17.85 -7.77 6.89
C ALA A 192 -18.83 -7.12 7.88
N ALA A 193 -19.33 -7.93 8.79
CA ALA A 193 -20.10 -7.45 9.94
C ALA A 193 -19.18 -6.70 10.91
N THR A 194 -19.53 -5.48 11.28
CA THR A 194 -18.71 -4.61 12.14
C THR A 194 -19.41 -4.17 13.41
N GLY A 195 -20.64 -4.65 13.66
CA GLY A 195 -21.42 -4.26 14.83
C GLY A 195 -21.69 -2.73 14.91
N GLY A 196 -21.68 -2.05 13.75
CA GLY A 196 -21.83 -0.59 13.67
C GLY A 196 -20.53 0.20 13.81
N LYS A 197 -19.37 -0.47 13.93
CA LYS A 197 -18.03 0.15 13.95
C LYS A 197 -17.28 -0.23 12.68
N ASP A 198 -16.58 0.71 12.06
CA ASP A 198 -15.69 0.43 10.93
C ASP A 198 -14.34 -0.10 11.44
N THR A 199 -14.29 -1.41 11.68
CA THR A 199 -13.10 -2.10 12.19
C THR A 199 -12.29 -2.79 11.11
N ILE A 200 -12.74 -2.79 9.84
CA ILE A 200 -11.97 -3.35 8.72
C ILE A 200 -12.09 -2.46 7.50
N ALA A 201 -10.95 -2.25 6.85
CA ALA A 201 -10.83 -1.63 5.54
C ALA A 201 -9.77 -2.35 4.70
N ALA A 202 -9.60 -1.94 3.45
CA ALA A 202 -8.56 -2.48 2.57
C ALA A 202 -7.94 -1.39 1.71
N THR A 203 -6.65 -1.53 1.42
CA THR A 203 -5.99 -0.76 0.37
C THR A 203 -5.98 -1.54 -0.95
N ILE A 204 -6.10 -0.82 -2.06
CA ILE A 204 -6.01 -1.38 -3.41
C ILE A 204 -4.98 -0.58 -4.21
N THR A 205 -4.06 -1.29 -4.83
CA THR A 205 -2.93 -0.69 -5.56
C THR A 205 -3.25 -0.44 -7.03
N PRO A 206 -2.56 0.47 -7.72
CA PRO A 206 -2.81 0.72 -9.13
C PRO A 206 -2.46 -0.48 -10.02
N GLN A 207 -1.41 -1.24 -9.69
CA GLN A 207 -1.04 -2.44 -10.45
C GLN A 207 -2.13 -3.52 -10.41
N HIS A 208 -2.80 -3.72 -9.28
CA HIS A 208 -3.88 -4.71 -9.15
C HIS A 208 -5.20 -4.24 -9.78
N LEU A 209 -5.39 -2.94 -9.99
CA LEU A 209 -6.52 -2.40 -10.76
C LEU A 209 -6.31 -2.49 -12.27
N LEU A 210 -5.07 -2.27 -12.74
CA LEU A 210 -4.75 -2.17 -14.16
C LEU A 210 -4.36 -3.49 -14.81
N PHE A 211 -3.73 -4.39 -14.04
CA PHE A 211 -3.15 -5.62 -14.57
C PHE A 211 -3.77 -6.88 -13.95
N ASN A 212 -3.93 -7.91 -14.79
CA ASN A 212 -4.11 -9.28 -14.35
C ASN A 212 -2.79 -10.06 -14.51
N ARG A 213 -2.75 -11.32 -14.09
CA ARG A 213 -1.54 -12.15 -14.08
C ARG A 213 -0.87 -12.34 -15.45
N ASN A 214 -1.61 -12.13 -16.58
CA ASN A 214 -1.00 -12.21 -17.91
C ASN A 214 0.09 -11.17 -18.10
N ALA A 215 0.00 -10.01 -17.43
CA ALA A 215 1.00 -8.96 -17.51
C ALA A 215 2.41 -9.39 -17.04
N ILE A 216 2.50 -10.47 -16.24
CA ILE A 216 3.79 -11.01 -15.80
C ILE A 216 4.49 -11.74 -16.95
N PHE A 217 3.73 -12.29 -17.92
CA PHE A 217 4.23 -13.22 -18.94
C PHE A 217 4.04 -12.72 -20.38
N ALA A 218 3.41 -11.57 -20.60
CA ALA A 218 3.12 -11.08 -21.94
C ALA A 218 4.39 -10.73 -22.71
N GLY A 219 4.68 -11.50 -23.79
CA GLY A 219 5.88 -11.34 -24.61
C GLY A 219 7.18 -11.79 -23.92
N GLY A 220 7.09 -12.62 -22.89
CA GLY A 220 8.19 -13.11 -22.06
C GLY A 220 7.98 -12.77 -20.59
N ILE A 221 8.98 -13.06 -19.75
CA ILE A 221 8.92 -12.72 -18.31
C ILE A 221 9.07 -11.21 -18.14
N ARG A 222 8.15 -10.61 -17.37
CA ARG A 222 8.14 -9.19 -17.05
C ARG A 222 8.42 -8.96 -15.55
N PRO A 223 9.69 -8.97 -15.12
CA PRO A 223 10.05 -8.91 -13.69
C PRO A 223 9.58 -7.63 -13.03
N HIS A 224 9.44 -6.52 -13.75
CA HIS A 224 8.97 -5.24 -13.22
C HIS A 224 7.46 -5.23 -12.89
N ASN A 225 6.69 -6.21 -13.38
CA ASN A 225 5.30 -6.44 -13.02
C ASN A 225 5.13 -7.50 -11.92
N TYR A 226 6.23 -8.06 -11.42
CA TYR A 226 6.20 -9.01 -10.30
C TYR A 226 6.14 -8.27 -8.97
N CYS A 227 5.08 -8.53 -8.22
CA CYS A 227 4.85 -8.06 -6.85
C CYS A 227 4.27 -9.19 -5.98
N LEU A 228 4.26 -9.01 -4.68
CA LEU A 228 3.57 -9.87 -3.74
C LEU A 228 2.67 -9.02 -2.83
N PRO A 229 1.37 -9.37 -2.74
CA PRO A 229 0.72 -10.53 -3.37
C PRO A 229 0.74 -10.43 -4.90
N VAL A 230 0.85 -11.60 -5.54
CA VAL A 230 0.99 -11.69 -7.01
C VAL A 230 -0.28 -11.25 -7.72
N LEU A 231 -0.15 -10.69 -8.92
CA LEU A 231 -1.28 -10.39 -9.82
C LEU A 231 -2.13 -11.65 -10.04
N LYS A 232 -3.45 -11.51 -10.00
CA LYS A 232 -4.40 -12.62 -10.06
C LYS A 232 -5.08 -12.71 -11.43
N ARG A 233 -6.08 -13.60 -11.57
CA ARG A 233 -6.92 -13.74 -12.77
C ARG A 233 -7.74 -12.45 -13.01
N GLU A 234 -8.25 -12.31 -14.24
CA GLU A 234 -9.08 -11.16 -14.64
C GLU A 234 -10.31 -10.97 -13.76
N GLU A 235 -10.98 -12.05 -13.35
CA GLU A 235 -12.15 -11.99 -12.47
C GLU A 235 -11.86 -11.32 -11.12
N HIS A 236 -10.64 -11.48 -10.61
CA HIS A 236 -10.20 -10.81 -9.38
C HIS A 236 -9.94 -9.32 -9.63
N ARG A 237 -9.22 -8.98 -10.72
CA ARG A 237 -8.99 -7.58 -11.10
C ARG A 237 -10.30 -6.81 -11.26
N VAL A 238 -11.29 -7.41 -11.93
CA VAL A 238 -12.61 -6.80 -12.11
C VAL A 238 -13.28 -6.54 -10.75
N ALA A 239 -13.27 -7.52 -9.84
CA ALA A 239 -13.85 -7.36 -8.50
C ALA A 239 -13.13 -6.27 -7.67
N LEU A 240 -11.80 -6.13 -7.80
CA LEU A 240 -11.05 -5.04 -7.16
C LEU A 240 -11.44 -3.67 -7.74
N LEU A 241 -11.57 -3.58 -9.06
CA LEU A 241 -11.97 -2.35 -9.73
C LEU A 241 -13.39 -1.93 -9.32
N GLU A 242 -14.32 -2.89 -9.25
CA GLU A 242 -15.67 -2.66 -8.72
C GLU A 242 -15.64 -2.17 -7.26
N ALA A 243 -14.82 -2.78 -6.39
CA ALA A 243 -14.67 -2.38 -5.00
C ALA A 243 -14.11 -0.96 -4.87
N ALA A 244 -13.01 -0.64 -5.56
CA ALA A 244 -12.38 0.67 -5.54
C ALA A 244 -13.32 1.78 -6.03
N THR A 245 -14.13 1.50 -7.05
CA THR A 245 -15.03 2.48 -7.69
C THR A 245 -16.45 2.48 -7.15
N SER A 246 -16.74 1.65 -6.13
CA SER A 246 -18.08 1.51 -5.53
C SER A 246 -18.54 2.73 -4.74
N GLY A 247 -17.61 3.54 -4.23
CA GLY A 247 -17.89 4.57 -3.24
C GLY A 247 -18.01 4.03 -1.80
N ASN A 248 -17.68 2.77 -1.57
CA ASN A 248 -17.66 2.19 -0.23
C ASN A 248 -16.42 2.67 0.54
N PRO A 249 -16.57 3.35 1.72
CA PRO A 249 -15.45 3.94 2.46
C PRO A 249 -14.48 2.93 3.07
N ARG A 250 -14.76 1.64 2.98
CA ARG A 250 -13.84 0.58 3.41
C ARG A 250 -12.72 0.31 2.42
N PHE A 251 -12.76 0.89 1.20
CA PHE A 251 -11.70 0.74 0.20
C PHE A 251 -11.06 2.08 -0.09
N PHE A 252 -9.75 2.15 0.03
CA PHE A 252 -9.00 3.38 -0.23
C PHE A 252 -7.63 3.12 -0.85
N LEU A 253 -7.01 4.18 -1.30
CA LEU A 253 -5.75 4.17 -2.00
C LEU A 253 -4.60 3.67 -1.10
N GLY A 254 -3.77 2.78 -1.64
CA GLY A 254 -2.46 2.44 -1.09
C GLY A 254 -1.61 1.96 -2.25
N THR A 255 -0.56 2.70 -2.60
CA THR A 255 0.16 2.44 -3.86
C THR A 255 0.95 1.14 -3.82
N ASP A 256 1.42 0.74 -2.65
CA ASP A 256 2.45 -0.30 -2.51
C ASP A 256 3.60 -0.08 -3.52
N SER A 257 3.94 1.20 -3.73
CA SER A 257 5.10 1.52 -4.54
C SER A 257 6.34 1.01 -3.82
N ALA A 258 6.99 0.01 -4.43
CA ALA A 258 8.11 -0.70 -3.83
C ALA A 258 9.34 -0.63 -4.73
N PRO A 259 10.23 0.35 -4.48
CA PRO A 259 11.38 0.59 -5.32
C PRO A 259 12.43 -0.52 -5.17
N HIS A 260 12.86 -1.07 -6.31
CA HIS A 260 13.98 -1.98 -6.45
C HIS A 260 14.78 -1.60 -7.70
N ALA A 261 16.10 -1.58 -7.59
CA ALA A 261 16.96 -1.33 -8.74
C ALA A 261 16.69 -2.34 -9.85
N LYS A 262 16.77 -1.89 -11.12
CA LYS A 262 16.58 -2.71 -12.31
C LYS A 262 17.40 -4.00 -12.25
N GLY A 263 18.70 -3.89 -11.98
CA GLY A 263 19.59 -5.05 -11.93
C GLY A 263 19.26 -6.07 -10.84
N VAL A 264 18.51 -5.67 -9.78
CA VAL A 264 18.04 -6.59 -8.74
C VAL A 264 16.74 -7.27 -9.14
N LYS A 265 15.87 -6.58 -9.87
CA LYS A 265 14.63 -7.14 -10.41
C LYS A 265 14.88 -8.13 -11.54
N GLU A 266 15.90 -7.89 -12.37
CA GLU A 266 16.24 -8.70 -13.54
C GLU A 266 17.23 -9.85 -13.17
N THR A 267 16.97 -10.51 -12.05
CA THR A 267 17.70 -11.68 -11.55
C THR A 267 16.75 -12.84 -11.30
N ALA A 268 17.30 -14.00 -10.97
CA ALA A 268 16.49 -15.18 -10.63
C ALA A 268 15.57 -14.95 -9.41
N CYS A 269 15.97 -14.10 -8.46
CA CYS A 269 15.13 -13.69 -7.32
C CYS A 269 13.94 -12.81 -7.76
N GLY A 270 14.15 -11.90 -8.70
CA GLY A 270 13.14 -11.00 -9.23
C GLY A 270 12.66 -9.90 -8.28
N CYS A 271 13.04 -9.88 -7.05
CA CYS A 271 12.57 -9.00 -5.95
C CYS A 271 11.14 -8.47 -6.12
N ALA A 272 10.20 -8.94 -5.31
CA ALA A 272 8.80 -8.55 -5.41
C ALA A 272 8.58 -7.08 -5.11
N GLY A 273 7.87 -6.37 -5.99
CA GLY A 273 7.50 -4.97 -5.87
C GLY A 273 7.45 -4.24 -7.20
N CYS A 274 6.42 -3.42 -7.41
CA CYS A 274 6.26 -2.53 -8.56
C CYS A 274 6.56 -1.09 -8.14
N TYR A 275 7.21 -0.31 -8.98
CA TYR A 275 7.41 1.12 -8.73
C TYR A 275 6.33 1.94 -9.42
N SER A 276 5.29 2.28 -8.69
CA SER A 276 4.12 3.03 -9.19
C SER A 276 4.16 4.52 -8.83
N ALA A 277 5.05 4.96 -7.92
CA ALA A 277 5.09 6.33 -7.40
C ALA A 277 5.33 7.39 -8.47
N PHE A 278 5.96 7.07 -9.60
CA PHE A 278 6.24 8.06 -10.65
C PHE A 278 5.00 8.82 -11.12
N ASN A 279 3.87 8.13 -11.31
CA ASN A 279 2.60 8.76 -11.67
C ASN A 279 1.39 8.01 -11.09
N ALA A 280 1.41 7.75 -9.80
CA ALA A 280 0.41 6.92 -9.13
C ALA A 280 -1.02 7.43 -9.33
N LEU A 281 -1.25 8.74 -9.17
CA LEU A 281 -2.59 9.32 -9.31
C LEU A 281 -3.12 9.22 -10.74
N GLY A 282 -2.25 9.37 -11.74
CA GLY A 282 -2.63 9.17 -13.13
C GLY A 282 -3.05 7.72 -13.42
N LEU A 283 -2.33 6.74 -12.84
CA LEU A 283 -2.68 5.32 -12.95
C LEU A 283 -4.05 5.01 -12.32
N TYR A 284 -4.34 5.55 -11.14
CA TYR A 284 -5.67 5.43 -10.54
C TYR A 284 -6.75 6.12 -11.37
N ALA A 285 -6.49 7.32 -11.90
CA ALA A 285 -7.44 8.03 -12.73
C ALA A 285 -7.80 7.23 -14.00
N GLU A 286 -6.84 6.59 -14.68
CA GLU A 286 -7.10 5.68 -15.81
C GLU A 286 -7.95 4.48 -15.39
N ALA A 287 -7.66 3.85 -14.24
CA ALA A 287 -8.44 2.73 -13.75
C ALA A 287 -9.92 3.13 -13.51
N PHE A 288 -10.15 4.26 -12.85
CA PHE A 288 -11.50 4.77 -12.58
C PHE A 288 -12.22 5.24 -13.86
N GLU A 289 -11.49 5.87 -14.78
CA GLU A 289 -12.04 6.27 -16.08
C GLU A 289 -12.49 5.07 -16.92
N SER A 290 -11.75 3.96 -16.86
CA SER A 290 -12.05 2.75 -17.65
C SER A 290 -13.45 2.18 -17.41
N VAL A 291 -14.04 2.50 -16.26
CA VAL A 291 -15.41 2.11 -15.86
C VAL A 291 -16.35 3.30 -15.68
N ASN A 292 -15.97 4.49 -16.16
CA ASN A 292 -16.75 5.74 -16.06
C ASN A 292 -17.09 6.13 -14.61
N LYS A 293 -16.12 6.01 -13.68
CA LYS A 293 -16.28 6.27 -12.23
C LYS A 293 -15.26 7.28 -11.69
N LEU A 294 -14.79 8.22 -12.52
CA LEU A 294 -13.86 9.28 -12.06
C LEU A 294 -14.46 10.11 -10.90
N ASP A 295 -15.78 10.21 -10.81
CA ASP A 295 -16.50 10.86 -9.72
C ASP A 295 -16.28 10.19 -8.34
N LYS A 296 -15.80 8.96 -8.29
CA LYS A 296 -15.49 8.22 -7.06
C LYS A 296 -14.02 8.32 -6.63
N LEU A 297 -13.16 8.84 -7.50
CA LEU A 297 -11.72 8.87 -7.25
C LEU A 297 -11.35 9.71 -6.01
N GLU A 298 -11.96 10.87 -5.82
CA GLU A 298 -11.65 11.74 -4.69
C GLU A 298 -11.98 11.08 -3.34
N GLY A 299 -13.16 10.42 -3.23
CA GLY A 299 -13.52 9.67 -2.01
C GLY A 299 -12.49 8.59 -1.70
N PHE A 300 -12.14 7.76 -2.70
CA PHE A 300 -11.19 6.67 -2.58
C PHE A 300 -9.77 7.16 -2.24
N ALA A 301 -9.31 8.24 -2.83
CA ALA A 301 -7.94 8.71 -2.70
C ALA A 301 -7.73 9.65 -1.50
N SER A 302 -8.74 10.50 -1.16
CA SER A 302 -8.53 11.64 -0.27
C SER A 302 -9.37 11.62 1.01
N PHE A 303 -10.47 10.83 1.08
CA PHE A 303 -11.38 10.91 2.24
C PHE A 303 -11.47 9.63 3.05
N TYR A 304 -11.62 8.46 2.42
CA TYR A 304 -11.91 7.22 3.15
C TYR A 304 -10.76 6.75 4.05
N GLY A 305 -9.52 6.92 3.60
CA GLY A 305 -8.35 6.61 4.41
C GLY A 305 -8.25 7.50 5.67
N PRO A 306 -8.22 8.84 5.56
CA PRO A 306 -8.21 9.71 6.74
C PRO A 306 -9.34 9.41 7.71
N ASP A 307 -10.58 9.18 7.23
CA ASP A 307 -11.72 8.83 8.06
C ASP A 307 -11.48 7.54 8.86
N PHE A 308 -10.97 6.49 8.19
CA PHE A 308 -10.64 5.24 8.85
C PHE A 308 -9.57 5.41 9.94
N TYR A 309 -8.51 6.17 9.66
CA TYR A 309 -7.43 6.43 10.62
C TYR A 309 -7.77 7.54 11.63
N SER A 310 -8.94 8.15 11.55
CA SER A 310 -9.37 9.27 12.40
C SER A 310 -8.42 10.46 12.31
N LEU A 311 -7.96 10.76 11.11
CA LEU A 311 -7.10 11.90 10.79
C LEU A 311 -7.91 12.99 10.06
N PRO A 312 -7.55 14.27 10.19
CA PRO A 312 -8.20 15.32 9.43
C PRO A 312 -7.95 15.16 7.93
N HIS A 313 -8.93 15.53 7.11
CA HIS A 313 -8.74 15.65 5.67
C HIS A 313 -7.69 16.73 5.36
N ASN A 314 -6.93 16.53 4.28
CA ASN A 314 -6.07 17.58 3.76
C ASN A 314 -6.93 18.74 3.22
N SER A 315 -6.33 19.92 3.04
CA SER A 315 -7.04 21.10 2.52
C SER A 315 -6.52 21.58 1.18
N LYS A 316 -5.27 21.25 0.84
CA LYS A 316 -4.67 21.60 -0.44
C LYS A 316 -5.35 20.83 -1.56
N LYS A 317 -5.61 21.51 -2.68
CA LYS A 317 -6.14 20.88 -3.89
C LYS A 317 -5.02 20.63 -4.89
N ILE A 318 -5.17 19.56 -5.63
CA ILE A 318 -4.34 19.21 -6.78
C ILE A 318 -5.22 19.01 -8.00
N THR A 319 -4.63 19.13 -9.18
CA THR A 319 -5.34 18.96 -10.46
C THR A 319 -4.68 17.86 -11.27
N LEU A 320 -5.48 16.92 -11.75
CA LEU A 320 -5.06 15.99 -12.79
C LEU A 320 -5.62 16.47 -14.13
N SER A 321 -4.77 16.55 -15.13
CA SER A 321 -5.16 16.91 -16.51
C SER A 321 -5.11 15.68 -17.40
N LYS A 322 -6.11 15.55 -18.29
CA LYS A 322 -6.12 14.53 -19.32
C LYS A 322 -5.20 14.94 -20.45
N GLN A 323 -3.94 14.68 -20.26
CA GLN A 323 -2.86 14.97 -21.20
C GLN A 323 -1.95 13.77 -21.31
N ALA A 324 -1.80 13.23 -22.51
CA ALA A 324 -0.95 12.08 -22.75
C ALA A 324 0.52 12.37 -22.34
N GLN A 325 1.07 11.55 -21.46
CA GLN A 325 2.45 11.63 -20.99
C GLN A 325 3.15 10.29 -21.26
N ALA A 326 4.33 10.34 -21.88
CA ALA A 326 5.20 9.18 -21.97
C ALA A 326 5.79 8.85 -20.61
N ILE A 327 5.71 7.59 -20.20
CA ILE A 327 6.39 7.09 -19.00
C ILE A 327 7.83 6.74 -19.40
N PRO A 328 8.86 7.27 -18.73
CA PRO A 328 10.25 6.91 -19.01
C PRO A 328 10.48 5.41 -18.93
N THR A 329 11.39 4.89 -19.73
CA THR A 329 11.78 3.47 -19.66
C THR A 329 12.53 3.14 -18.38
N GLU A 330 13.25 4.11 -17.83
CA GLU A 330 14.01 4.02 -16.59
C GLU A 330 14.09 5.38 -15.92
N LEU A 331 14.24 5.40 -14.60
CA LEU A 331 14.47 6.58 -13.77
C LEU A 331 15.75 6.38 -12.94
N PRO A 332 16.43 7.45 -12.52
CA PRO A 332 17.57 7.35 -11.59
C PRO A 332 17.16 6.74 -10.25
N LEU A 333 18.08 5.95 -9.65
CA LEU A 333 17.96 5.42 -8.29
C LEU A 333 19.36 5.30 -7.68
N GLY A 334 19.89 6.37 -7.12
CA GLY A 334 21.29 6.47 -6.72
C GLY A 334 22.22 6.24 -7.93
N ASP A 335 23.15 5.31 -7.78
CA ASP A 335 24.07 4.89 -8.86
C ASP A 335 23.45 3.85 -9.83
N ALA A 336 22.20 3.45 -9.61
CA ALA A 336 21.46 2.49 -10.44
C ALA A 336 20.26 3.16 -11.13
N THR A 337 19.43 2.35 -11.78
CA THR A 337 18.15 2.79 -12.34
C THR A 337 17.00 1.95 -11.79
N ILE A 338 15.79 2.51 -11.85
CA ILE A 338 14.53 1.86 -11.53
C ILE A 338 13.58 1.94 -12.73
N VAL A 339 12.82 0.89 -12.95
CA VAL A 339 11.83 0.83 -14.03
C VAL A 339 10.44 1.11 -13.44
N PRO A 340 9.81 2.24 -13.82
CA PRO A 340 8.46 2.56 -13.34
C PRO A 340 7.41 1.64 -13.94
N LEU A 341 6.27 1.53 -13.25
CA LEU A 341 5.13 0.78 -13.76
C LEU A 341 4.68 1.36 -15.11
N ARG A 342 4.46 0.51 -16.12
CA ARG A 342 4.15 0.89 -17.51
C ARG A 342 5.28 1.66 -18.22
N ALA A 343 6.54 1.39 -17.87
CA ALA A 343 7.71 1.97 -18.52
C ALA A 343 7.64 1.87 -20.06
N GLY A 344 7.90 2.97 -20.75
CA GLY A 344 7.85 3.07 -22.21
C GLY A 344 6.44 3.18 -22.81
N GLU A 345 5.40 3.14 -21.99
CA GLU A 345 4.01 3.36 -22.43
C GLU A 345 3.58 4.83 -22.26
N THR A 346 2.37 5.13 -22.69
CA THR A 346 1.74 6.45 -22.48
C THR A 346 0.62 6.34 -21.45
N ILE A 347 0.56 7.29 -20.53
CA ILE A 347 -0.53 7.46 -19.59
C ILE A 347 -1.37 8.67 -19.96
N ALA A 348 -2.71 8.57 -19.78
CA ALA A 348 -3.64 9.60 -20.20
C ALA A 348 -3.77 10.76 -19.20
N TRP A 349 -3.53 10.52 -17.93
CA TRP A 349 -3.71 11.48 -16.85
C TRP A 349 -2.40 11.84 -16.17
N MET A 350 -2.16 13.12 -15.93
CA MET A 350 -0.99 13.60 -15.22
C MET A 350 -1.34 14.70 -14.21
N LEU A 351 -0.54 14.79 -13.15
CA LEU A 351 -0.59 15.87 -12.17
C LEU A 351 -0.02 17.16 -12.82
N VAL A 352 -0.73 18.29 -12.68
CA VAL A 352 -0.33 19.61 -13.19
C VAL A 352 -0.28 20.66 -12.07
#